data_fa85054c351fa2f6a3e56481f061d70e
#
_entry.id   fa85054c351fa2f6a3e56481f061d70e
#
_cell.length_a   1.000
_cell.length_b   1.000
_cell.length_c   1.000
_cell.angle_alpha   90.00
_cell.angle_beta   90.00
_cell.angle_gamma   90.00
#
_symmetry.space_group_name_H-M   'P 1'
#
loop_
_entity.id
_entity.type
_entity.pdbx_description
1 polymer ?
#
loop_
_entity_poly.entity_id
_entity_poly.type
_entity_poly.pdbx_seq_one_letter_code
_entity_poly.pdbx_strand_id
1 'polypeptide(L)'
;MRDAGMRVALGGNIGESFAYSVATGDYDWYVLELSSFQLDGMFRFRAHIGVLMNITPDHLDRYGHCFQNYVDSKMRITQNQNSRDYFVYSGDDEVIWQQLPRYDLRMKQLPFAAKNAVASGAGDAFLCDGKFTAAVGKASVEIDTAKMQLKGLHNAYNAMAAALATLAAGVAPASIRRSIYGFAPVCHRLEPVREANGVLWINDSKATNVDSVYYALESMTRPVVWICLLYTSPS
;
A
#
# COMPACT_ATOMS: atom_id res chain seq x y z
N MET A 1 12.28 5.03 6.25
CA MET A 1 12.28 5.89 7.44
C MET A 1 13.29 5.42 8.48
N ARG A 2 13.22 4.20 9.03
CA ARG A 2 14.24 3.68 9.97
C ARG A 2 15.65 3.74 9.40
N ASP A 3 15.86 3.33 8.15
CA ASP A 3 17.16 3.42 7.46
C ASP A 3 17.65 4.87 7.26
N ALA A 4 16.79 5.84 7.45
CA ALA A 4 17.13 7.27 7.46
C ALA A 4 17.36 7.83 8.89
N GLY A 5 17.41 6.96 9.90
CA GLY A 5 17.68 7.34 11.28
C GLY A 5 16.47 7.83 12.08
N MET A 6 15.26 7.74 11.55
CA MET A 6 14.03 8.13 12.25
C MET A 6 13.58 7.03 13.21
N ARG A 7 13.10 7.41 14.39
CA ARG A 7 12.45 6.48 15.33
C ARG A 7 11.01 6.24 14.84
N VAL A 8 10.72 5.01 14.43
CA VAL A 8 9.44 4.67 13.79
C VAL A 8 8.78 3.49 14.49
N ALA A 9 7.56 3.70 15.00
CA ALA A 9 6.67 2.62 15.42
C ALA A 9 5.89 2.07 14.22
N LEU A 10 5.70 0.76 14.18
CA LEU A 10 4.83 0.07 13.24
C LEU A 10 3.72 -0.62 14.01
N GLY A 11 2.47 -0.35 13.67
CA GLY A 11 1.35 -0.89 14.40
C GLY A 11 0.02 -0.84 13.66
N GLY A 12 -1.05 -1.06 14.38
CA GLY A 12 -2.42 -1.05 13.87
C GLY A 12 -2.97 -2.46 13.66
N ASN A 13 -3.35 -2.80 12.43
CA ASN A 13 -3.83 -4.14 12.08
C ASN A 13 -2.70 -5.19 12.06
N ILE A 14 -1.47 -4.74 11.99
CA ILE A 14 -0.24 -5.54 12.09
C ILE A 14 0.69 -4.92 13.13
N GLY A 15 1.65 -5.70 13.61
CA GLY A 15 2.61 -5.23 14.60
C GLY A 15 1.99 -5.01 15.98
N GLU A 16 2.43 -3.97 16.67
CA GLU A 16 1.95 -3.63 18.01
C GLU A 16 0.72 -2.71 17.99
N SER A 17 -0.02 -2.69 19.08
CA SER A 17 -1.12 -1.73 19.26
C SER A 17 -0.60 -0.29 19.20
N PHE A 18 -1.29 0.57 18.42
CA PHE A 18 -0.95 1.98 18.36
C PHE A 18 -0.99 2.66 19.73
N ALA A 19 -2.01 2.36 20.54
CA ALA A 19 -2.11 2.92 21.89
C ALA A 19 -0.93 2.48 22.77
N TYR A 20 -0.51 1.22 22.68
CA TYR A 20 0.67 0.73 23.40
C TYR A 20 1.94 1.45 22.96
N SER A 21 2.17 1.58 21.66
CA SER A 21 3.34 2.30 21.12
C SER A 21 3.38 3.76 21.59
N VAL A 22 2.23 4.45 21.65
CA VAL A 22 2.14 5.83 22.14
C VAL A 22 2.45 5.92 23.65
N ALA A 23 1.99 4.91 24.42
CA ALA A 23 2.17 4.90 25.88
C ALA A 23 3.60 4.53 26.32
N THR A 24 4.31 3.74 25.53
CA THR A 24 5.59 3.13 25.93
C THR A 24 6.81 3.66 25.20
N GLY A 25 6.62 4.39 24.10
CA GLY A 25 7.73 4.87 23.26
C GLY A 25 7.60 6.33 22.86
N ASP A 26 8.76 6.90 22.51
CA ASP A 26 8.86 8.23 21.92
C ASP A 26 9.35 8.07 20.47
N TYR A 27 8.44 8.21 19.52
CA TYR A 27 8.68 8.00 18.10
C TYR A 27 8.45 9.28 17.31
N ASP A 28 9.27 9.48 16.28
CA ASP A 28 9.11 10.61 15.35
C ASP A 28 7.92 10.35 14.41
N TRP A 29 7.65 9.06 14.11
CA TRP A 29 6.60 8.62 13.22
C TRP A 29 5.93 7.33 13.69
N TYR A 30 4.62 7.27 13.49
CA TYR A 30 3.81 6.06 13.64
C TYR A 30 3.30 5.66 12.26
N VAL A 31 3.72 4.49 11.77
CA VAL A 31 3.23 3.89 10.53
C VAL A 31 2.17 2.86 10.91
N LEU A 32 0.94 3.11 10.50
CA LEU A 32 -0.21 2.30 10.89
C LEU A 32 -0.83 1.65 9.66
N GLU A 33 -0.99 0.32 9.69
CA GLU A 33 -1.90 -0.37 8.80
C GLU A 33 -3.29 -0.34 9.43
N LEU A 34 -4.27 0.20 8.70
CA LEU A 34 -5.62 0.39 9.22
C LEU A 34 -6.62 -0.39 8.37
N SER A 35 -7.39 -1.26 9.03
CA SER A 35 -8.56 -1.89 8.41
C SER A 35 -9.72 -0.89 8.32
N SER A 36 -10.69 -1.17 7.45
CA SER A 36 -11.94 -0.40 7.37
C SER A 36 -12.65 -0.33 8.72
N PHE A 37 -12.67 -1.43 9.48
CA PHE A 37 -13.27 -1.48 10.82
C PHE A 37 -12.62 -0.55 11.83
N GLN A 38 -11.29 -0.41 11.76
CA GLN A 38 -10.57 0.54 12.62
C GLN A 38 -10.87 1.98 12.22
N LEU A 39 -10.97 2.26 10.92
CA LEU A 39 -11.34 3.58 10.41
C LEU A 39 -12.76 3.98 10.84
N ASP A 40 -13.71 3.05 10.91
CA ASP A 40 -15.07 3.31 11.39
C ASP A 40 -15.10 3.81 12.84
N GLY A 41 -14.17 3.36 13.67
CA GLY A 41 -14.00 3.79 15.06
C GLY A 41 -13.16 5.08 15.24
N MET A 42 -12.59 5.63 14.17
CA MET A 42 -11.69 6.79 14.24
C MET A 42 -12.43 8.11 13.97
N PHE A 43 -12.88 8.80 15.02
CA PHE A 43 -13.64 10.05 14.87
C PHE A 43 -12.75 11.30 14.84
N ARG A 44 -11.71 11.35 15.66
CA ARG A 44 -10.80 12.50 15.80
C ARG A 44 -9.38 12.24 15.29
N PHE A 45 -9.08 11.02 14.91
CA PHE A 45 -7.79 10.68 14.35
C PHE A 45 -7.57 11.44 13.04
N ARG A 46 -6.37 11.98 12.88
CA ARG A 46 -5.93 12.65 11.66
C ARG A 46 -4.62 12.03 11.20
N ALA A 47 -4.64 11.38 10.05
CA ALA A 47 -3.41 10.94 9.40
C ALA A 47 -2.70 12.15 8.78
N HIS A 48 -1.44 12.40 9.15
CA HIS A 48 -0.63 13.38 8.44
C HIS A 48 -0.39 12.97 6.99
N ILE A 49 -0.17 11.67 6.77
CA ILE A 49 -0.06 11.08 5.44
C ILE A 49 -1.03 9.90 5.40
N GLY A 50 -2.12 10.04 4.67
CA GLY A 50 -3.05 8.95 4.37
C GLY A 50 -2.62 8.24 3.10
N VAL A 51 -2.61 6.90 3.10
CA VAL A 51 -2.27 6.10 1.91
C VAL A 51 -3.41 5.14 1.62
N LEU A 52 -3.94 5.18 0.40
CA LEU A 52 -5.01 4.30 -0.07
C LEU A 52 -4.57 3.61 -1.37
N MET A 53 -4.32 2.30 -1.25
CA MET A 53 -3.72 1.53 -2.35
C MET A 53 -4.75 1.12 -3.39
N ASN A 54 -5.91 0.61 -2.94
CA ASN A 54 -7.02 0.17 -3.77
C ASN A 54 -8.29 0.03 -2.94
N ILE A 55 -9.42 -0.06 -3.63
CA ILE A 55 -10.70 -0.43 -3.04
C ILE A 55 -11.34 -1.53 -3.89
N THR A 56 -11.25 -2.77 -3.43
CA THR A 56 -11.94 -3.92 -4.03
C THR A 56 -12.99 -4.46 -3.05
N PRO A 57 -14.12 -5.02 -3.53
CA PRO A 57 -15.15 -5.54 -2.65
C PRO A 57 -14.62 -6.59 -1.68
N ASP A 58 -14.75 -6.33 -0.39
CA ASP A 58 -14.37 -7.25 0.68
C ASP A 58 -15.25 -7.00 1.90
N HIS A 59 -15.42 -8.00 2.77
CA HIS A 59 -16.16 -7.89 4.03
C HIS A 59 -17.58 -7.28 3.92
N LEU A 60 -18.27 -7.49 2.79
CA LEU A 60 -19.55 -6.85 2.50
C LEU A 60 -20.66 -7.25 3.48
N ASP A 61 -20.57 -8.43 4.09
CA ASP A 61 -21.42 -8.88 5.19
C ASP A 61 -21.50 -7.87 6.33
N ARG A 62 -20.38 -7.23 6.66
CA ARG A 62 -20.29 -6.21 7.70
C ARG A 62 -20.81 -4.83 7.29
N TYR A 63 -20.92 -4.59 6.00
CA TYR A 63 -21.36 -3.32 5.43
C TYR A 63 -22.78 -3.40 4.84
N GLY A 64 -23.60 -4.36 5.33
CA GLY A 64 -24.98 -4.55 4.88
C GLY A 64 -25.07 -4.93 3.41
N HIS A 65 -24.07 -5.65 2.89
CA HIS A 65 -23.90 -6.01 1.48
C HIS A 65 -23.91 -4.81 0.52
N CYS A 66 -23.63 -3.60 1.05
CA CYS A 66 -23.53 -2.37 0.28
C CYS A 66 -22.07 -1.98 0.10
N PHE A 67 -21.56 -2.11 -1.12
CA PHE A 67 -20.16 -1.80 -1.43
C PHE A 67 -19.81 -0.33 -1.11
N GLN A 68 -20.75 0.60 -1.32
CA GLN A 68 -20.51 2.02 -1.02
C GLN A 68 -20.22 2.26 0.47
N ASN A 69 -20.87 1.54 1.38
CA ASN A 69 -20.58 1.66 2.82
C ASN A 69 -19.13 1.26 3.14
N TYR A 70 -18.63 0.22 2.49
CA TYR A 70 -17.23 -0.19 2.62
C TYR A 70 -16.26 0.85 2.03
N VAL A 71 -16.60 1.42 0.87
CA VAL A 71 -15.85 2.50 0.24
C VAL A 71 -15.79 3.72 1.17
N ASP A 72 -16.95 4.15 1.69
CA ASP A 72 -17.03 5.30 2.60
C ASP A 72 -16.19 5.07 3.86
N SER A 73 -16.18 3.84 4.40
CA SER A 73 -15.33 3.46 5.51
C SER A 73 -13.84 3.64 5.18
N LYS A 74 -13.37 3.16 4.04
CA LYS A 74 -11.96 3.33 3.64
C LYS A 74 -11.59 4.79 3.39
N MET A 75 -12.49 5.58 2.81
CA MET A 75 -12.28 7.00 2.57
C MET A 75 -12.17 7.83 3.86
N ARG A 76 -12.61 7.30 5.01
CA ARG A 76 -12.43 7.94 6.33
C ARG A 76 -10.97 8.22 6.69
N ILE A 77 -10.00 7.58 6.03
CA ILE A 77 -8.58 7.91 6.20
C ILE A 77 -8.28 9.39 5.94
N THR A 78 -9.11 10.07 5.15
CA THR A 78 -8.96 11.48 4.78
C THR A 78 -9.78 12.43 5.66
N GLN A 79 -10.72 11.93 6.48
CA GLN A 79 -11.81 12.71 7.10
C GLN A 79 -11.37 13.92 7.93
N ASN A 80 -10.22 13.90 8.55
CA ASN A 80 -9.73 14.99 9.41
C ASN A 80 -8.47 15.67 8.85
N GLN A 81 -8.08 15.32 7.62
CA GLN A 81 -6.92 15.92 6.96
C GLN A 81 -7.20 17.39 6.56
N ASN A 82 -6.15 18.18 6.51
CA ASN A 82 -6.20 19.59 6.10
C ASN A 82 -5.04 19.92 5.13
N SER A 83 -4.89 21.18 4.73
CA SER A 83 -3.92 21.63 3.73
C SER A 83 -2.44 21.36 4.07
N ARG A 84 -2.12 20.95 5.29
CA ARG A 84 -0.76 20.56 5.72
C ARG A 84 -0.50 19.06 5.59
N ASP A 85 -1.53 18.27 5.29
CA ASP A 85 -1.48 16.82 5.20
C ASP A 85 -1.35 16.35 3.76
N TYR A 86 -1.19 15.04 3.58
CA TYR A 86 -1.00 14.42 2.27
C TYR A 86 -1.93 13.22 2.13
N PHE A 87 -2.46 13.05 0.93
CA PHE A 87 -3.24 11.87 0.55
C PHE A 87 -2.60 11.21 -0.66
N VAL A 88 -1.97 10.05 -0.44
CA VAL A 88 -1.34 9.22 -1.46
C VAL A 88 -2.36 8.16 -1.90
N TYR A 89 -2.65 8.06 -3.18
CA TYR A 89 -3.65 7.11 -3.66
C TYR A 89 -3.35 6.59 -5.07
N SER A 90 -3.91 5.41 -5.40
CA SER A 90 -3.81 4.86 -6.74
C SER A 90 -4.69 5.65 -7.71
N GLY A 91 -4.05 6.26 -8.71
CA GLY A 91 -4.74 6.93 -9.82
C GLY A 91 -5.30 5.94 -10.86
N ASP A 92 -4.88 4.68 -10.80
CA ASP A 92 -5.37 3.60 -11.66
C ASP A 92 -6.55 2.84 -11.06
N ASP A 93 -6.90 3.10 -9.79
CA ASP A 93 -8.06 2.51 -9.15
C ASP A 93 -9.31 3.33 -9.47
N GLU A 94 -10.18 2.77 -10.28
CA GLU A 94 -11.39 3.44 -10.75
C GLU A 94 -12.35 3.79 -9.60
N VAL A 95 -12.44 2.95 -8.58
CA VAL A 95 -13.32 3.20 -7.43
C VAL A 95 -12.83 4.41 -6.65
N ILE A 96 -11.52 4.48 -6.35
CA ILE A 96 -10.95 5.65 -5.69
C ILE A 96 -11.22 6.90 -6.52
N TRP A 97 -10.93 6.85 -7.82
CA TRP A 97 -11.10 8.00 -8.71
C TRP A 97 -12.52 8.55 -8.72
N GLN A 98 -13.53 7.66 -8.79
CA GLN A 98 -14.94 8.04 -8.75
C GLN A 98 -15.37 8.65 -7.41
N GLN A 99 -14.65 8.37 -6.33
CA GLN A 99 -14.97 8.89 -5.01
C GLN A 99 -14.40 10.30 -4.76
N LEU A 100 -13.26 10.65 -5.36
CA LEU A 100 -12.57 11.92 -5.05
C LEU A 100 -13.51 13.15 -5.06
N PRO A 101 -14.43 13.34 -6.04
CA PRO A 101 -15.33 14.49 -6.07
C PRO A 101 -16.38 14.51 -4.96
N ARG A 102 -16.59 13.40 -4.25
CA ARG A 102 -17.61 13.26 -3.20
C ARG A 102 -17.13 13.74 -1.84
N TYR A 103 -15.83 13.98 -1.69
CA TYR A 103 -15.20 14.34 -0.41
C TYR A 103 -14.51 15.70 -0.51
N ASP A 104 -14.54 16.47 0.60
CA ASP A 104 -13.81 17.74 0.73
C ASP A 104 -12.33 17.45 1.01
N LEU A 105 -11.57 17.19 -0.04
CA LEU A 105 -10.16 16.82 0.01
C LEU A 105 -9.28 18.08 0.03
N ARG A 106 -9.01 18.62 1.21
CA ARG A 106 -8.22 19.86 1.42
C ARG A 106 -6.72 19.66 1.47
N MET A 107 -6.27 18.41 1.64
CA MET A 107 -4.87 18.03 1.72
C MET A 107 -4.22 18.03 0.33
N LYS A 108 -2.89 17.95 0.31
CA LYS A 108 -2.14 17.74 -0.93
C LYS A 108 -2.38 16.31 -1.42
N GLN A 109 -2.89 16.18 -2.61
CA GLN A 109 -3.15 14.90 -3.25
C GLN A 109 -1.92 14.45 -4.03
N LEU A 110 -1.50 13.21 -3.84
CA LEU A 110 -0.30 12.61 -4.43
C LEU A 110 -0.67 11.28 -5.12
N PRO A 111 -1.26 11.32 -6.33
CA PRO A 111 -1.61 10.12 -7.08
C PRO A 111 -0.36 9.39 -7.60
N PHE A 112 -0.44 8.06 -7.61
CA PHE A 112 0.51 7.20 -8.33
C PHE A 112 -0.22 6.32 -9.34
N ALA A 113 0.42 6.08 -10.50
CA ALA A 113 -0.18 5.33 -11.59
C ALA A 113 0.86 4.58 -12.45
N ALA A 114 0.41 3.57 -13.18
CA ALA A 114 1.20 2.84 -14.16
C ALA A 114 0.49 2.70 -15.52
N LYS A 115 -0.86 2.70 -15.53
CA LYS A 115 -1.68 2.42 -16.72
C LYS A 115 -2.29 3.70 -17.31
N ASN A 116 -2.78 4.55 -16.43
CA ASN A 116 -3.41 5.80 -16.84
C ASN A 116 -2.47 6.94 -16.45
N ALA A 117 -1.85 7.60 -17.43
CA ALA A 117 -1.35 8.94 -17.19
C ALA A 117 -2.56 9.73 -16.68
N VAL A 118 -2.60 9.99 -15.37
CA VAL A 118 -3.70 10.73 -14.74
C VAL A 118 -4.03 11.91 -15.65
N ALA A 119 -5.29 12.07 -15.99
CA ALA A 119 -5.78 12.98 -17.05
C ALA A 119 -5.46 14.47 -16.82
N SER A 120 -4.59 14.81 -15.90
CA SER A 120 -4.15 16.16 -15.54
C SER A 120 -2.63 16.33 -15.44
N GLY A 121 -1.87 15.66 -16.32
CA GLY A 121 -0.41 15.75 -16.30
C GLY A 121 0.20 14.93 -15.14
N ALA A 122 1.08 14.06 -15.51
CA ALA A 122 1.91 13.15 -14.70
C ALA A 122 1.56 13.13 -13.20
N GLY A 123 1.00 12.03 -12.72
CA GLY A 123 0.87 11.80 -11.27
C GLY A 123 2.20 12.05 -10.56
N ASP A 124 2.16 12.31 -9.28
CA ASP A 124 3.36 12.55 -8.48
C ASP A 124 4.30 11.33 -8.46
N ALA A 125 3.80 10.14 -8.85
CA ALA A 125 4.61 8.99 -9.27
C ALA A 125 3.96 8.26 -10.46
N PHE A 126 4.73 8.05 -11.52
CA PHE A 126 4.26 7.34 -12.71
C PHE A 126 5.29 6.31 -13.18
N LEU A 127 4.82 5.07 -13.41
CA LEU A 127 5.65 3.99 -13.93
C LEU A 127 5.61 3.99 -15.45
N CYS A 128 6.78 4.14 -16.08
CA CYS A 128 6.98 4.05 -17.53
C CYS A 128 8.25 3.28 -17.82
N ASP A 129 8.20 2.34 -18.76
CA ASP A 129 9.36 1.54 -19.22
C ASP A 129 10.19 0.92 -18.06
N GLY A 130 9.49 0.39 -17.07
CA GLY A 130 10.12 -0.25 -15.91
C GLY A 130 10.78 0.71 -14.91
N LYS A 131 10.58 2.01 -15.05
CA LYS A 131 11.07 3.02 -14.10
C LYS A 131 9.95 3.93 -13.64
N PHE A 132 10.05 4.43 -12.42
CA PHE A 132 9.19 5.51 -11.96
C PHE A 132 9.98 6.61 -11.26
N THR A 133 9.48 7.83 -11.36
CA THR A 133 9.94 8.96 -10.56
C THR A 133 8.83 9.36 -9.63
N ALA A 134 9.07 9.34 -8.32
CA ALA A 134 8.18 9.92 -7.33
C ALA A 134 8.69 11.30 -6.92
N ALA A 135 7.79 12.30 -6.84
CA ALA A 135 8.15 13.67 -6.52
C ALA A 135 7.17 14.30 -5.53
N VAL A 136 7.69 15.02 -4.53
CA VAL A 136 6.90 15.80 -3.57
C VAL A 136 7.60 17.13 -3.35
N GLY A 137 6.99 18.21 -3.80
CA GLY A 137 7.61 19.54 -3.77
C GLY A 137 8.88 19.61 -4.61
N LYS A 138 10.01 19.86 -3.98
CA LYS A 138 11.34 19.91 -4.66
C LYS A 138 12.12 18.60 -4.56
N ALA A 139 11.64 17.65 -3.77
CA ALA A 139 12.31 16.36 -3.58
C ALA A 139 11.78 15.33 -4.58
N SER A 140 12.67 14.57 -5.20
CA SER A 140 12.29 13.48 -6.11
C SER A 140 13.23 12.30 -6.00
N VAL A 141 12.71 11.11 -6.30
CA VAL A 141 13.48 9.86 -6.38
C VAL A 141 13.09 9.08 -7.62
N GLU A 142 14.07 8.68 -8.39
CA GLU A 142 13.89 7.74 -9.51
C GLU A 142 14.21 6.32 -9.06
N ILE A 143 13.36 5.37 -9.41
CA ILE A 143 13.46 3.94 -9.11
C ILE A 143 13.36 3.14 -10.40
N ASP A 144 14.34 2.26 -10.62
CA ASP A 144 14.34 1.23 -11.64
C ASP A 144 13.77 -0.06 -11.03
N THR A 145 12.59 -0.51 -11.49
CA THR A 145 11.92 -1.68 -10.93
C THR A 145 12.70 -2.98 -11.17
N ALA A 146 13.56 -3.01 -12.19
CA ALA A 146 14.44 -4.16 -12.43
C ALA A 146 15.45 -4.38 -11.30
N LYS A 147 15.80 -3.33 -10.53
CA LYS A 147 16.71 -3.40 -9.37
C LYS A 147 16.00 -3.74 -8.06
N MET A 148 14.68 -3.70 -8.01
CA MET A 148 13.91 -4.11 -6.84
C MET A 148 14.01 -5.63 -6.64
N GLN A 149 14.03 -6.09 -5.40
CA GLN A 149 13.95 -7.53 -5.09
C GLN A 149 12.52 -8.05 -5.33
N LEU A 150 11.52 -7.29 -4.92
CA LEU A 150 10.12 -7.60 -5.17
C LEU A 150 9.74 -7.22 -6.61
N LYS A 151 9.37 -8.21 -7.41
CA LYS A 151 8.97 -8.03 -8.81
C LYS A 151 7.45 -7.91 -8.96
N GLY A 152 7.02 -7.52 -10.14
CA GLY A 152 5.63 -7.42 -10.53
C GLY A 152 5.03 -6.03 -10.33
N LEU A 153 3.97 -5.78 -11.07
CA LEU A 153 3.31 -4.47 -11.13
C LEU A 153 2.77 -4.03 -9.75
N HIS A 154 2.16 -4.95 -9.00
CA HIS A 154 1.64 -4.66 -7.66
C HIS A 154 2.74 -4.18 -6.69
N ASN A 155 3.96 -4.72 -6.80
CA ASN A 155 5.09 -4.26 -5.98
C ASN A 155 5.64 -2.91 -6.47
N ALA A 156 5.52 -2.60 -7.76
CA ALA A 156 5.83 -1.26 -8.25
C ALA A 156 4.84 -0.22 -7.70
N TYR A 157 3.54 -0.53 -7.63
CA TYR A 157 2.54 0.31 -6.96
C TYR A 157 2.87 0.52 -5.48
N ASN A 158 3.19 -0.55 -4.75
CA ASN A 158 3.61 -0.46 -3.35
C ASN A 158 4.84 0.44 -3.18
N ALA A 159 5.83 0.31 -4.07
CA ALA A 159 7.05 1.12 -4.04
C ALA A 159 6.77 2.61 -4.36
N MET A 160 5.90 2.90 -5.33
CA MET A 160 5.48 4.27 -5.64
C MET A 160 4.78 4.94 -4.46
N ALA A 161 3.81 4.25 -3.85
CA ALA A 161 3.11 4.76 -2.68
C ALA A 161 4.06 4.99 -1.49
N ALA A 162 4.96 4.04 -1.23
CA ALA A 162 5.96 4.17 -0.17
C ALA A 162 6.96 5.31 -0.45
N ALA A 163 7.37 5.52 -1.71
CA ALA A 163 8.25 6.61 -2.11
C ALA A 163 7.57 7.98 -1.87
N LEU A 164 6.33 8.16 -2.33
CA LEU A 164 5.56 9.39 -2.12
C LEU A 164 5.36 9.68 -0.63
N ALA A 165 4.90 8.69 0.14
CA ALA A 165 4.66 8.84 1.57
C ALA A 165 5.95 9.20 2.33
N THR A 166 7.07 8.57 1.99
CA THR A 166 8.35 8.84 2.67
C THR A 166 8.98 10.16 2.22
N LEU A 167 8.80 10.59 0.95
CA LEU A 167 9.18 11.93 0.51
C LEU A 167 8.36 13.00 1.25
N ALA A 168 7.04 12.81 1.38
CA ALA A 168 6.17 13.70 2.14
C ALA A 168 6.57 13.78 3.62
N ALA A 169 7.11 12.69 4.19
CA ALA A 169 7.68 12.65 5.53
C ALA A 169 9.10 13.26 5.64
N GLY A 170 9.66 13.80 4.56
CA GLY A 170 10.97 14.44 4.55
C GLY A 170 12.16 13.47 4.51
N VAL A 171 11.96 12.20 4.13
CA VAL A 171 13.05 11.23 3.99
C VAL A 171 13.89 11.57 2.75
N ALA A 172 15.22 11.54 2.90
CA ALA A 172 16.14 11.81 1.80
C ALA A 172 15.98 10.79 0.66
N PRO A 173 15.94 11.24 -0.62
CA PRO A 173 15.77 10.36 -1.79
C PRO A 173 16.74 9.19 -1.87
N ALA A 174 18.00 9.40 -1.47
CA ALA A 174 19.01 8.34 -1.46
C ALA A 174 18.67 7.22 -0.47
N SER A 175 18.11 7.54 0.70
CA SER A 175 17.65 6.55 1.69
C SER A 175 16.44 5.78 1.18
N ILE A 176 15.49 6.47 0.53
CA ILE A 176 14.30 5.83 -0.07
C ILE A 176 14.74 4.81 -1.13
N ARG A 177 15.61 5.21 -2.05
CA ARG A 177 16.12 4.32 -3.11
C ARG A 177 16.82 3.09 -2.53
N ARG A 178 17.70 3.29 -1.56
CA ARG A 178 18.40 2.19 -0.89
C ARG A 178 17.43 1.22 -0.22
N SER A 179 16.43 1.72 0.51
CA SER A 179 15.44 0.89 1.18
C SER A 179 14.57 0.10 0.19
N ILE A 180 14.11 0.75 -0.90
CA ILE A 180 13.29 0.07 -1.92
C ILE A 180 14.09 -1.05 -2.62
N TYR A 181 15.34 -0.81 -2.95
CA TYR A 181 16.17 -1.84 -3.60
C TYR A 181 16.59 -2.96 -2.64
N GLY A 182 16.79 -2.65 -1.36
CA GLY A 182 17.17 -3.61 -0.34
C GLY A 182 16.01 -4.32 0.34
N PHE A 183 14.76 -3.97 0.03
CA PHE A 183 13.59 -4.54 0.72
C PHE A 183 13.40 -6.01 0.33
N ALA A 184 13.64 -6.89 1.30
CA ALA A 184 13.50 -8.32 1.13
C ALA A 184 12.03 -8.76 1.06
N PRO A 185 11.72 -9.86 0.36
CA PRO A 185 10.39 -10.45 0.38
C PRO A 185 9.90 -10.72 1.80
N VAL A 186 8.61 -10.48 2.03
CA VAL A 186 7.96 -10.79 3.31
C VAL A 186 7.68 -12.29 3.35
N CYS A 187 8.01 -12.95 4.47
CA CYS A 187 7.69 -14.36 4.68
C CYS A 187 6.21 -14.66 4.39
N HIS A 188 5.96 -15.82 3.79
CA HIS A 188 4.63 -16.30 3.43
C HIS A 188 3.90 -15.48 2.34
N ARG A 189 4.62 -14.63 1.62
CA ARG A 189 4.09 -13.87 0.48
C ARG A 189 4.97 -14.12 -0.74
N LEU A 190 4.51 -14.99 -1.65
CA LEU A 190 5.27 -15.47 -2.80
C LEU A 190 6.70 -15.90 -2.42
N GLU A 191 6.84 -16.49 -1.27
CA GLU A 191 8.12 -16.85 -0.67
C GLU A 191 8.67 -18.11 -1.34
N PRO A 192 9.83 -18.06 -2.04
CA PRO A 192 10.49 -19.26 -2.54
C PRO A 192 11.01 -20.07 -1.34
N VAL A 193 10.45 -21.25 -1.12
CA VAL A 193 10.81 -22.11 0.01
C VAL A 193 11.92 -23.07 -0.38
N ARG A 194 11.78 -23.71 -1.55
CA ARG A 194 12.69 -24.76 -2.01
C ARG A 194 12.59 -24.96 -3.52
N GLU A 195 13.70 -25.30 -4.15
CA GLU A 195 13.71 -25.90 -5.48
C GLU A 195 14.20 -27.36 -5.37
N ALA A 196 13.40 -28.30 -5.86
CA ALA A 196 13.72 -29.74 -5.83
C ALA A 196 13.17 -30.41 -7.08
N ASN A 197 14.00 -31.26 -7.73
CA ASN A 197 13.64 -32.00 -8.95
C ASN A 197 13.07 -31.10 -10.07
N GLY A 198 13.61 -29.87 -10.21
CA GLY A 198 13.14 -28.88 -11.20
C GLY A 198 11.83 -28.19 -10.83
N VAL A 199 11.26 -28.47 -9.67
CA VAL A 199 10.04 -27.82 -9.15
C VAL A 199 10.42 -26.77 -8.11
N LEU A 200 9.97 -25.53 -8.34
CA LEU A 200 10.07 -24.43 -7.37
C LEU A 200 8.82 -24.44 -6.48
N TRP A 201 9.04 -24.59 -5.18
CA TRP A 201 8.00 -24.54 -4.16
C TRP A 201 7.89 -23.12 -3.61
N ILE A 202 6.69 -22.55 -3.69
CA ILE A 202 6.41 -21.18 -3.25
C ILE A 202 5.34 -21.21 -2.17
N ASN A 203 5.60 -20.53 -1.06
CA ASN A 203 4.64 -20.32 0.02
C ASN A 203 3.98 -18.94 -0.15
N ASP A 204 2.68 -18.93 -0.36
CA ASP A 204 1.88 -17.70 -0.45
C ASP A 204 0.66 -17.77 0.47
N SER A 205 0.84 -18.32 1.68
CA SER A 205 -0.25 -18.53 2.65
C SER A 205 -0.87 -17.22 3.18
N LYS A 206 -0.28 -16.06 2.88
CA LYS A 206 -0.87 -14.74 3.12
C LYS A 206 -1.85 -14.27 2.05
N ALA A 207 -1.94 -14.97 0.91
CA ALA A 207 -2.96 -14.72 -0.10
C ALA A 207 -4.28 -15.36 0.35
N THR A 208 -5.09 -14.63 1.11
CA THR A 208 -6.32 -15.10 1.75
C THR A 208 -7.60 -14.66 1.02
N ASN A 209 -7.47 -13.98 -0.11
CA ASN A 209 -8.59 -13.56 -0.96
C ASN A 209 -8.29 -13.80 -2.44
N VAL A 210 -9.33 -13.73 -3.27
CA VAL A 210 -9.26 -14.04 -4.70
C VAL A 210 -8.28 -13.12 -5.43
N ASP A 211 -8.28 -11.84 -5.15
CA ASP A 211 -7.40 -10.86 -5.81
C ASP A 211 -5.93 -11.16 -5.53
N SER A 212 -5.59 -11.45 -4.28
CA SER A 212 -4.22 -11.81 -3.91
C SER A 212 -3.73 -13.05 -4.66
N VAL A 213 -4.58 -14.08 -4.78
CA VAL A 213 -4.26 -15.30 -5.54
C VAL A 213 -4.15 -15.02 -7.03
N TYR A 214 -5.04 -14.20 -7.59
CA TYR A 214 -5.00 -13.81 -8.99
C TYR A 214 -3.66 -13.17 -9.36
N TYR A 215 -3.23 -12.15 -8.61
CA TYR A 215 -1.95 -11.49 -8.85
C TYR A 215 -0.73 -12.40 -8.60
N ALA A 216 -0.85 -13.32 -7.65
CA ALA A 216 0.18 -14.32 -7.42
C ALA A 216 0.35 -15.21 -8.65
N LEU A 217 -0.73 -15.75 -9.19
CA LEU A 217 -0.72 -16.60 -10.39
C LEU A 217 -0.26 -15.83 -11.63
N GLU A 218 -0.73 -14.58 -11.82
CA GLU A 218 -0.32 -13.71 -12.95
C GLU A 218 1.21 -13.44 -12.94
N SER A 219 1.82 -13.41 -11.77
CA SER A 219 3.27 -13.19 -11.64
C SER A 219 4.13 -14.40 -12.00
N MET A 220 3.55 -15.58 -12.20
CA MET A 220 4.28 -16.82 -12.47
C MET A 220 4.73 -16.88 -13.93
N THR A 221 5.98 -17.31 -14.11
CA THR A 221 6.62 -17.48 -15.43
C THR A 221 6.77 -18.93 -15.86
N ARG A 222 6.40 -19.89 -14.99
CA ARG A 222 6.45 -21.35 -15.21
C ARG A 222 5.05 -21.94 -15.04
N PRO A 223 4.76 -23.15 -15.58
CA PRO A 223 3.52 -23.87 -15.26
C PRO A 223 3.35 -24.02 -13.75
N VAL A 224 2.13 -23.81 -13.26
CA VAL A 224 1.81 -23.80 -11.82
C VAL A 224 0.93 -24.98 -11.46
N VAL A 225 1.28 -25.68 -10.38
CA VAL A 225 0.36 -26.55 -9.64
C VAL A 225 -0.04 -25.78 -8.38
N TRP A 226 -1.27 -25.35 -8.35
CA TRP A 226 -1.79 -24.59 -7.21
C TRP A 226 -2.40 -25.51 -6.17
N ILE A 227 -1.86 -25.44 -4.94
CA ILE A 227 -2.38 -26.18 -3.79
C ILE A 227 -3.08 -25.16 -2.90
N CYS A 228 -4.41 -25.24 -2.85
CA CYS A 228 -5.24 -24.36 -2.03
C CYS A 228 -6.00 -25.18 -1.00
N LEU A 229 -5.86 -24.82 0.27
CA LEU A 229 -6.67 -25.36 1.34
C LEU A 229 -7.86 -24.41 1.53
N LEU A 230 -8.96 -24.70 0.87
CA LEU A 230 -10.25 -24.08 1.16
C LEU A 230 -10.80 -24.70 2.45
N TYR A 231 -10.56 -24.01 3.57
CA TYR A 231 -11.44 -24.17 4.70
C TYR A 231 -12.72 -23.39 4.36
N THR A 232 -13.78 -24.09 4.03
CA THR A 232 -15.10 -23.48 4.03
C THR A 232 -15.36 -23.02 5.46
N SER A 233 -15.22 -21.72 5.70
CA SER A 233 -15.82 -21.14 6.89
C SER A 233 -17.32 -21.42 6.78
N PRO A 234 -17.96 -22.08 7.75
CA PRO A 234 -19.40 -22.16 7.73
C PRO A 234 -19.93 -20.74 7.79
N SER A 235 -20.63 -20.37 6.72
CA SER A 235 -21.38 -19.11 6.63
C SER A 235 -22.48 -19.07 7.68
#